data_df594b6b403bd692bcc5e24f2d1b68d3
#
_entry.id   df594b6b403bd692bcc5e24f2d1b68d3
#
_cell.length_a   1.000
_cell.length_b   1.000
_cell.length_c   1.000
_cell.angle_alpha   90.00
_cell.angle_beta   90.00
_cell.angle_gamma   90.00
#
_symmetry.space_group_name_H-M   'P 1'
#
loop_
_entity.id
_entity.type
_entity.pdbx_description
1 polymer ?
#
loop_
_entity_poly.entity_id
_entity_poly.type
_entity_poly.pdbx_seq_one_letter_code
_entity_poly.pdbx_strand_id
1 'polypeptide(L)'
;FTNLISPGSFYGITFLHELSHAVGLKHPHELGLHRQPRFPGLFRRSDEFKDKGDFEQNAPPFTQLSYVDKGARNGYVPRVAEDHGFLKSLGALDTAALQWLYGLNSAHASNNDVYYLPRSNRARTGWRCIWDTGGIDCIDGSKTNKSVLIDLRNATLDSSIGAGGYPSSVDGVYGGFTI
;
A
#
# COMPACT_ATOMS: atom_id res chain seq x y z
N PHE A 1 -14.44 -21.59 -3.43
CA PHE A 1 -13.45 -21.12 -2.44
C PHE A 1 -12.37 -20.20 -3.06
N THR A 2 -11.99 -20.40 -4.32
CA THR A 2 -10.92 -19.63 -5.00
C THR A 2 -11.22 -18.15 -5.24
N ASN A 3 -12.47 -17.71 -5.13
CA ASN A 3 -12.84 -16.32 -5.34
C ASN A 3 -12.77 -15.44 -4.08
N LEU A 4 -12.63 -16.03 -2.90
CA LEU A 4 -12.61 -15.28 -1.64
C LEU A 4 -11.23 -14.62 -1.39
N ILE A 5 -10.14 -15.31 -1.70
CA ILE A 5 -8.77 -14.82 -1.54
C ILE A 5 -8.33 -14.14 -2.85
N SER A 6 -8.98 -13.05 -3.20
CA SER A 6 -8.63 -12.29 -4.42
C SER A 6 -7.83 -11.04 -4.06
N PRO A 7 -6.80 -10.69 -4.84
CA PRO A 7 -6.08 -9.45 -4.61
C PRO A 7 -7.02 -8.24 -4.58
N GLY A 8 -6.88 -7.37 -3.59
CA GLY A 8 -7.72 -6.20 -3.38
C GLY A 8 -9.01 -6.45 -2.60
N SER A 9 -9.32 -7.70 -2.25
CA SER A 9 -10.43 -8.05 -1.34
C SER A 9 -9.97 -8.10 0.12
N PHE A 10 -10.93 -8.09 1.04
CA PHE A 10 -10.64 -8.25 2.48
C PHE A 10 -9.88 -9.55 2.78
N TYR A 11 -10.34 -10.68 2.28
CA TYR A 11 -9.67 -11.96 2.52
C TYR A 11 -8.31 -12.06 1.81
N GLY A 12 -8.16 -11.38 0.67
CA GLY A 12 -6.87 -11.28 -0.02
C GLY A 12 -5.85 -10.52 0.79
N ILE A 13 -6.22 -9.37 1.36
CA ILE A 13 -5.32 -8.60 2.21
C ILE A 13 -5.05 -9.33 3.53
N THR A 14 -6.05 -9.97 4.14
CA THR A 14 -5.85 -10.76 5.35
C THR A 14 -4.82 -11.86 5.13
N PHE A 15 -4.90 -12.58 4.02
CA PHE A 15 -3.91 -13.59 3.69
C PHE A 15 -2.48 -13.02 3.58
N LEU A 16 -2.32 -11.91 2.86
CA LEU A 16 -1.02 -11.22 2.75
C LEU A 16 -0.54 -10.69 4.11
N HIS A 17 -1.44 -10.20 4.93
CA HIS A 17 -1.20 -9.70 6.27
C HIS A 17 -0.58 -10.80 7.16
N GLU A 18 -1.25 -11.95 7.25
CA GLU A 18 -0.75 -13.08 8.04
C GLU A 18 0.57 -13.64 7.50
N LEU A 19 0.72 -13.69 6.17
CA LEU A 19 1.97 -14.09 5.55
C LEU A 19 3.11 -13.12 5.92
N SER A 20 2.83 -11.82 6.01
CA SER A 20 3.83 -10.83 6.41
C SER A 20 4.27 -11.01 7.86
N HIS A 21 3.36 -11.39 8.75
CA HIS A 21 3.73 -11.78 10.12
C HIS A 21 4.63 -13.02 10.14
N ALA A 22 4.33 -14.01 9.31
CA ALA A 22 5.14 -15.22 9.21
C ALA A 22 6.59 -14.96 8.77
N VAL A 23 6.82 -13.87 8.02
CA VAL A 23 8.15 -13.44 7.61
C VAL A 23 8.73 -12.31 8.47
N GLY A 24 8.13 -12.03 9.63
CA GLY A 24 8.71 -11.19 10.69
C GLY A 24 8.26 -9.75 10.74
N LEU A 25 7.32 -9.32 9.93
CA LEU A 25 6.74 -7.97 10.02
C LEU A 25 5.72 -7.88 11.16
N LYS A 26 5.58 -6.67 11.71
CA LYS A 26 4.65 -6.36 12.81
C LYS A 26 3.69 -5.25 12.41
N HIS A 27 2.57 -5.16 13.14
CA HIS A 27 1.68 -4.02 12.96
C HIS A 27 2.34 -2.70 13.34
N PRO A 28 2.01 -1.60 12.65
CA PRO A 28 2.50 -0.26 13.03
C PRO A 28 2.16 0.15 14.46
N HIS A 29 1.01 -0.29 14.98
CA HIS A 29 0.55 0.04 16.34
C HIS A 29 1.18 -0.85 17.44
N GLU A 30 1.84 -1.95 17.08
CA GLU A 30 2.50 -2.79 18.07
C GLU A 30 3.66 -2.08 18.73
N LEU A 31 3.69 -2.19 20.05
CA LEU A 31 4.80 -1.69 20.83
C LEU A 31 5.96 -2.68 20.69
N GLY A 32 7.07 -2.21 20.12
CA GLY A 32 8.30 -2.98 20.13
C GLY A 32 8.74 -3.34 21.57
N LEU A 33 9.33 -4.50 21.74
CA LEU A 33 10.00 -4.88 22.98
C LEU A 33 11.14 -3.86 23.24
N HIS A 34 11.19 -3.31 24.47
CA HIS A 34 12.23 -2.45 25.01
C HIS A 34 13.11 -1.67 24.00
N ARG A 35 12.80 -0.39 23.76
CA ARG A 35 13.57 0.55 22.95
C ARG A 35 13.54 0.35 21.42
N GLN A 36 12.68 -0.50 20.89
CA GLN A 36 12.52 -0.55 19.43
C GLN A 36 11.82 0.73 18.94
N PRO A 37 12.21 1.23 17.77
CA PRO A 37 11.51 2.35 17.15
C PRO A 37 10.03 1.99 16.95
N ARG A 38 9.17 2.95 17.23
CA ARG A 38 7.74 2.86 16.94
C ARG A 38 7.48 3.40 15.55
N PHE A 39 6.38 3.00 14.97
CA PHE A 39 5.90 3.67 13.78
C PHE A 39 5.67 5.17 14.09
N PRO A 40 6.15 6.08 13.25
CA PRO A 40 6.08 7.50 13.51
C PRO A 40 4.66 7.98 13.84
N GLY A 41 4.54 8.75 14.93
CA GLY A 41 3.25 9.29 15.38
C GLY A 41 2.32 8.32 16.10
N LEU A 42 2.72 7.04 16.26
CA LEU A 42 1.94 6.09 17.06
C LEU A 42 2.50 5.96 18.49
N PHE A 43 1.59 5.97 19.45
CA PHE A 43 1.89 5.93 20.88
C PHE A 43 1.18 4.76 21.54
N ARG A 44 1.55 4.47 22.80
CA ARG A 44 0.95 3.38 23.58
C ARG A 44 -0.59 3.42 23.70
N ARG A 45 -1.20 4.59 23.53
CA ARG A 45 -2.65 4.80 23.64
C ARG A 45 -3.31 5.12 22.30
N SER A 46 -2.57 4.99 21.20
CA SER A 46 -3.14 5.19 19.86
C SER A 46 -4.23 4.16 19.60
N ASP A 47 -5.31 4.60 18.97
CA ASP A 47 -6.40 3.74 18.53
C ASP A 47 -5.94 3.01 17.26
N GLU A 48 -5.80 1.69 17.33
CA GLU A 48 -5.28 0.86 16.24
C GLU A 48 -6.12 0.91 14.96
N PHE A 49 -7.40 1.26 15.09
CA PHE A 49 -8.33 1.35 13.96
C PHE A 49 -8.51 2.76 13.40
N LYS A 50 -7.92 3.78 14.03
CA LYS A 50 -8.13 5.18 13.63
C LYS A 50 -6.86 6.00 13.51
N ASP A 51 -5.85 5.67 14.31
CA ASP A 51 -4.65 6.49 14.39
C ASP A 51 -3.72 6.18 13.21
N LYS A 52 -3.58 7.16 12.35
CA LYS A 52 -2.80 7.04 11.11
C LYS A 52 -1.32 7.35 11.30
N GLY A 53 -0.92 7.76 12.50
CA GLY A 53 0.44 8.21 12.76
C GLY A 53 0.79 9.52 12.07
N ASP A 54 2.06 9.89 12.17
CA ASP A 54 2.57 11.07 11.47
C ASP A 54 2.43 10.87 9.96
N PHE A 55 2.05 11.93 9.26
CA PHE A 55 1.89 11.94 7.80
C PHE A 55 0.86 10.93 7.25
N GLU A 56 -0.01 10.40 8.11
CA GLU A 56 -1.08 9.46 7.75
C GLU A 56 -0.60 8.14 7.08
N GLN A 57 0.59 7.69 7.42
CA GLN A 57 1.21 6.54 6.77
C GLN A 57 0.80 5.18 7.36
N ASN A 58 0.20 5.16 8.55
CA ASN A 58 -0.43 3.95 9.10
C ASN A 58 -1.80 3.74 8.45
N ALA A 59 -1.81 3.46 7.17
CA ALA A 59 -3.03 3.21 6.41
C ALA A 59 -2.71 2.60 5.04
N PRO A 60 -3.65 1.94 4.36
CA PRO A 60 -3.56 1.73 2.92
C PRO A 60 -3.45 3.09 2.20
N PRO A 61 -2.70 3.22 1.15
CA PRO A 61 -1.97 2.21 0.38
C PRO A 61 -0.53 1.96 0.82
N PHE A 62 -0.10 2.45 2.00
CA PHE A 62 1.31 2.46 2.41
C PHE A 62 1.75 1.17 3.09
N THR A 63 0.88 0.57 3.90
CA THR A 63 1.14 -0.72 4.57
C THR A 63 -0.13 -1.56 4.68
N GLN A 64 0.00 -2.84 4.41
CA GLN A 64 -1.07 -3.82 4.61
C GLN A 64 -1.24 -4.25 6.07
N LEU A 65 -0.27 -3.92 6.91
CA LEU A 65 -0.28 -4.28 8.33
C LEU A 65 -1.04 -3.25 9.19
N SER A 66 -1.57 -2.20 8.58
CA SER A 66 -2.45 -1.25 9.25
C SER A 66 -3.85 -1.81 9.43
N TYR A 67 -4.45 -1.56 10.59
CA TYR A 67 -5.88 -1.80 10.84
C TYR A 67 -6.75 -0.60 10.47
N VAL A 68 -6.15 0.50 10.03
CA VAL A 68 -6.90 1.68 9.60
C VAL A 68 -7.48 1.43 8.21
N ASP A 69 -8.77 1.21 8.12
CA ASP A 69 -9.51 0.94 6.89
C ASP A 69 -9.99 2.21 6.17
N LYS A 70 -9.78 3.37 6.79
CA LYS A 70 -10.17 4.68 6.23
C LYS A 70 -8.93 5.34 5.67
N GLY A 71 -8.95 5.48 4.38
CA GLY A 71 -7.84 5.97 3.58
C GLY A 71 -7.07 7.15 4.12
N ALA A 72 -5.80 7.14 3.79
CA ALA A 72 -4.83 8.15 4.12
C ALA A 72 -4.88 9.34 3.17
N ARG A 73 -4.40 10.47 3.63
CA ARG A 73 -4.13 11.72 2.89
C ARG A 73 -5.31 12.39 2.20
N ASN A 74 -5.74 13.48 2.79
CA ASN A 74 -6.60 14.51 2.17
C ASN A 74 -7.93 14.01 1.58
N GLY A 75 -8.46 12.90 2.09
CA GLY A 75 -9.74 12.36 1.60
C GLY A 75 -9.68 11.68 0.22
N TYR A 76 -8.50 11.51 -0.36
CA TYR A 76 -8.36 10.86 -1.67
C TYR A 76 -8.54 9.33 -1.63
N VAL A 77 -8.45 8.73 -0.47
CA VAL A 77 -8.70 7.30 -0.34
C VAL A 77 -10.05 7.10 0.33
N PRO A 78 -11.08 6.70 -0.41
CA PRO A 78 -12.40 6.44 0.14
C PRO A 78 -12.36 5.26 1.12
N ARG A 79 -13.44 5.11 1.89
CA ARG A 79 -13.61 3.96 2.77
C ARG A 79 -13.49 2.65 1.98
N VAL A 80 -12.69 1.73 2.48
CA VAL A 80 -12.49 0.42 1.86
C VAL A 80 -13.75 -0.43 2.00
N ALA A 81 -14.11 -1.15 0.95
CA ALA A 81 -15.18 -2.14 0.95
C ALA A 81 -14.59 -3.56 0.96
N GLU A 82 -15.34 -4.54 1.48
CA GLU A 82 -14.86 -5.92 1.66
C GLU A 82 -14.34 -6.60 0.39
N ASP A 83 -14.85 -6.21 -0.76
CA ASP A 83 -14.52 -6.82 -2.05
C ASP A 83 -13.55 -6.01 -2.91
N HIS A 84 -13.17 -4.79 -2.48
CA HIS A 84 -12.23 -3.94 -3.19
C HIS A 84 -11.68 -2.82 -2.28
N GLY A 85 -10.63 -2.13 -2.77
CA GLY A 85 -10.04 -0.98 -2.08
C GLY A 85 -8.90 -1.35 -1.14
N PHE A 86 -8.65 -2.62 -0.88
CA PHE A 86 -7.48 -3.07 -0.13
C PHE A 86 -6.23 -3.16 -1.00
N LEU A 87 -5.08 -3.33 -0.36
CA LEU A 87 -3.85 -3.60 -1.07
C LEU A 87 -3.93 -4.95 -1.80
N LYS A 88 -3.42 -4.98 -3.02
CA LYS A 88 -3.30 -6.18 -3.86
C LYS A 88 -1.92 -6.82 -3.77
N SER A 89 -1.00 -6.10 -3.19
CA SER A 89 0.40 -6.46 -2.96
C SER A 89 0.86 -5.83 -1.65
N LEU A 90 2.11 -6.01 -1.33
CA LEU A 90 2.77 -5.24 -0.27
C LEU A 90 2.65 -3.75 -0.55
N GLY A 91 2.49 -2.94 0.49
CA GLY A 91 2.67 -1.50 0.42
C GLY A 91 4.16 -1.13 0.36
N ALA A 92 4.46 0.14 0.12
CA ALA A 92 5.85 0.59 0.02
C ALA A 92 6.63 0.38 1.33
N LEU A 93 5.99 0.63 2.47
CA LEU A 93 6.62 0.45 3.78
C LEU A 93 6.85 -1.03 4.11
N ASP A 94 5.93 -1.92 3.71
CA ASP A 94 6.10 -3.37 3.88
C ASP A 94 7.24 -3.87 3.00
N THR A 95 7.29 -3.40 1.75
CA THR A 95 8.35 -3.73 0.79
C THR A 95 9.71 -3.31 1.34
N ALA A 96 9.83 -2.07 1.82
CA ALA A 96 11.07 -1.56 2.41
C ALA A 96 11.51 -2.37 3.63
N ALA A 97 10.59 -2.73 4.50
CA ALA A 97 10.90 -3.53 5.69
C ALA A 97 11.41 -4.93 5.30
N LEU A 98 10.81 -5.57 4.32
CA LEU A 98 11.28 -6.87 3.83
C LEU A 98 12.64 -6.78 3.12
N GLN A 99 12.87 -5.73 2.35
CA GLN A 99 14.17 -5.48 1.72
C GLN A 99 15.26 -5.23 2.75
N TRP A 100 14.93 -4.56 3.84
CA TRP A 100 15.87 -4.36 4.95
C TRP A 100 16.20 -5.69 5.65
N LEU A 101 15.21 -6.57 5.83
CA LEU A 101 15.39 -7.87 6.50
C LEU A 101 16.11 -8.91 5.61
N TYR A 102 15.78 -8.94 4.33
CA TYR A 102 16.16 -10.05 3.44
C TYR A 102 16.99 -9.63 2.23
N GLY A 103 17.22 -8.34 2.05
CA GLY A 103 17.91 -7.80 0.88
C GLY A 103 16.99 -7.50 -0.31
N LEU A 104 17.56 -6.79 -1.27
CA LEU A 104 16.84 -6.40 -2.48
C LEU A 104 16.75 -7.55 -3.48
N ASN A 105 15.56 -7.76 -4.05
CA ASN A 105 15.44 -8.56 -5.27
C ASN A 105 15.62 -7.66 -6.50
N SER A 106 16.85 -7.59 -6.98
CA SER A 106 17.22 -6.76 -8.14
C SER A 106 16.78 -7.33 -9.50
N ALA A 107 16.16 -8.50 -9.52
CA ALA A 107 15.66 -9.13 -10.74
C ALA A 107 14.14 -9.00 -10.90
N HIS A 108 13.46 -8.32 -9.98
CA HIS A 108 12.02 -8.12 -10.03
C HIS A 108 11.69 -6.98 -11.01
N ALA A 109 10.78 -7.22 -11.96
CA ALA A 109 10.32 -6.22 -12.93
C ALA A 109 11.52 -5.47 -13.56
N SER A 110 12.48 -6.19 -14.14
CA SER A 110 13.71 -5.61 -14.70
C SER A 110 13.63 -5.35 -16.21
N ASN A 111 12.48 -5.57 -16.82
CA ASN A 111 12.22 -5.31 -18.23
C ASN A 111 11.37 -4.05 -18.41
N ASN A 112 11.01 -3.75 -19.63
CA ASN A 112 10.06 -2.66 -19.91
C ASN A 112 8.65 -3.12 -19.54
N ASP A 113 8.08 -2.57 -18.49
CA ASP A 113 6.80 -2.97 -17.94
C ASP A 113 5.71 -1.91 -18.18
N VAL A 114 4.43 -2.35 -18.22
CA VAL A 114 3.29 -1.45 -18.34
C VAL A 114 2.37 -1.63 -17.15
N TYR A 115 2.21 -0.58 -16.37
CA TYR A 115 1.39 -0.52 -15.18
C TYR A 115 0.07 0.17 -15.47
N TYR A 116 -1.02 -0.61 -15.56
CA TYR A 116 -2.33 -0.07 -15.88
C TYR A 116 -3.05 0.47 -14.67
N LEU A 117 -3.53 1.71 -14.76
CA LEU A 117 -4.47 2.25 -13.78
C LEU A 117 -5.81 1.53 -13.85
N PRO A 118 -6.54 1.44 -12.72
CA PRO A 118 -7.85 0.80 -12.69
C PRO A 118 -8.82 1.46 -13.67
N ARG A 119 -9.61 0.65 -14.36
CA ARG A 119 -10.59 1.14 -15.33
C ARG A 119 -11.83 1.72 -14.67
N SER A 120 -12.23 1.17 -13.55
CA SER A 120 -13.46 1.52 -12.85
C SER A 120 -13.42 1.00 -11.42
N ASN A 121 -14.25 1.58 -10.57
CA ASN A 121 -14.43 1.12 -9.20
C ASN A 121 -15.28 -0.15 -9.16
N ARG A 122 -14.63 -1.29 -9.14
CA ARG A 122 -15.25 -2.63 -9.11
C ARG A 122 -14.56 -3.49 -8.05
N ALA A 123 -15.20 -4.60 -7.73
CA ALA A 123 -14.57 -5.66 -6.93
C ALA A 123 -13.15 -5.96 -7.43
N ARG A 124 -12.22 -6.12 -6.49
CA ARG A 124 -10.79 -6.37 -6.76
C ARG A 124 -10.01 -5.21 -7.39
N THR A 125 -10.54 -3.99 -7.35
CA THR A 125 -9.77 -2.81 -7.79
C THR A 125 -8.54 -2.67 -6.92
N GLY A 126 -8.53 -2.18 -5.78
CA GLY A 126 -7.44 -2.17 -4.80
C GLY A 126 -6.18 -1.38 -5.18
N TRP A 127 -5.31 -1.21 -4.21
CA TRP A 127 -4.06 -0.48 -4.31
C TRP A 127 -2.88 -1.44 -4.47
N ARG A 128 -1.77 -0.97 -5.04
CA ARG A 128 -0.50 -1.68 -5.03
C ARG A 128 0.67 -0.69 -4.98
N CYS A 129 1.79 -1.12 -4.45
CA CYS A 129 3.06 -0.47 -4.66
C CYS A 129 3.70 -1.02 -5.94
N ILE A 130 4.25 -0.15 -6.77
CA ILE A 130 5.15 -0.54 -7.85
C ILE A 130 6.55 -0.62 -7.24
N TRP A 131 7.13 -1.80 -7.29
CA TRP A 131 8.53 -2.05 -7.07
C TRP A 131 9.12 -2.51 -8.40
N ASP A 132 9.96 -1.69 -8.96
CA ASP A 132 10.58 -1.92 -10.26
C ASP A 132 12.09 -1.75 -10.15
N THR A 133 12.86 -2.58 -10.84
CA THR A 133 14.32 -2.60 -10.71
C THR A 133 15.05 -2.26 -12.00
N GLY A 134 14.32 -1.98 -13.07
CA GLY A 134 14.93 -1.53 -14.32
C GLY A 134 14.02 -1.64 -15.51
N GLY A 135 14.43 -1.01 -16.59
CA GLY A 135 13.67 -0.92 -17.82
C GLY A 135 13.29 0.51 -18.17
N ILE A 136 12.44 0.64 -19.16
CA ILE A 136 11.71 1.86 -19.50
C ILE A 136 10.23 1.54 -19.36
N ASP A 137 9.64 2.02 -18.28
CA ASP A 137 8.33 1.60 -17.83
C ASP A 137 7.27 2.64 -18.16
N CYS A 138 6.04 2.21 -18.21
CA CYS A 138 4.91 3.07 -18.54
C CYS A 138 3.77 2.88 -17.54
N ILE A 139 3.21 3.99 -17.05
CA ILE A 139 1.92 3.99 -16.34
C ILE A 139 0.86 4.37 -17.35
N ASP A 140 -0.08 3.46 -17.62
CA ASP A 140 -1.11 3.61 -18.63
C ASP A 140 -2.49 3.83 -18.02
N GLY A 141 -3.03 5.03 -18.23
CA GLY A 141 -4.41 5.41 -17.86
C GLY A 141 -5.42 5.29 -19.00
N SER A 142 -5.02 4.80 -20.18
CA SER A 142 -5.88 4.78 -21.39
C SER A 142 -7.12 3.90 -21.27
N LYS A 143 -7.15 2.98 -20.31
CA LYS A 143 -8.28 2.07 -20.09
C LYS A 143 -9.47 2.71 -19.35
N THR A 144 -9.33 3.93 -18.90
CA THR A 144 -10.40 4.68 -18.24
C THR A 144 -10.82 5.91 -19.04
N ASN A 145 -12.07 6.31 -18.90
CA ASN A 145 -12.60 7.58 -19.38
C ASN A 145 -12.78 8.60 -18.24
N LYS A 146 -12.23 8.31 -17.07
CA LYS A 146 -12.26 9.16 -15.88
C LYS A 146 -10.99 9.98 -15.80
N SER A 147 -11.03 11.04 -14.99
CA SER A 147 -9.83 11.79 -14.64
C SER A 147 -8.81 10.90 -13.95
N VAL A 148 -7.55 11.01 -14.32
CA VAL A 148 -6.45 10.26 -13.72
C VAL A 148 -5.48 11.21 -13.03
N LEU A 149 -4.97 10.78 -11.91
CA LEU A 149 -3.83 11.38 -11.23
C LEU A 149 -2.67 10.39 -11.33
N ILE A 150 -1.56 10.79 -11.92
CA ILE A 150 -0.33 10.01 -11.94
C ILE A 150 0.74 10.82 -11.21
N ASP A 151 1.23 10.27 -10.10
CA ASP A 151 2.30 10.86 -9.33
C ASP A 151 3.52 9.94 -9.40
N LEU A 152 4.59 10.42 -9.99
CA LEU A 152 5.83 9.67 -10.21
C LEU A 152 6.87 9.90 -9.13
N ARG A 153 6.51 10.59 -8.05
CA ARG A 153 7.42 10.78 -6.93
C ARG A 153 7.60 9.47 -6.17
N ASN A 154 8.82 9.08 -5.98
CA ASN A 154 9.16 7.85 -5.27
C ASN A 154 8.75 7.92 -3.79
N ALA A 155 8.54 6.75 -3.20
CA ALA A 155 8.51 6.60 -1.76
C ALA A 155 9.89 6.92 -1.18
N THR A 156 9.96 7.88 -0.25
CA THR A 156 11.25 8.26 0.38
C THR A 156 11.66 7.31 1.48
N LEU A 157 10.69 6.61 2.10
CA LEU A 157 10.89 5.64 3.20
C LEU A 157 11.52 6.24 4.47
N ASP A 158 11.60 7.55 4.55
CA ASP A 158 11.96 8.30 5.75
C ASP A 158 10.71 8.72 6.54
N SER A 159 10.89 9.31 7.72
CA SER A 159 9.78 9.84 8.52
C SER A 159 9.41 11.24 8.05
N SER A 160 8.80 11.34 6.87
CA SER A 160 8.43 12.61 6.24
C SER A 160 7.15 12.49 5.42
N ILE A 161 6.64 13.65 4.97
CA ILE A 161 5.57 13.68 3.97
C ILE A 161 6.10 13.06 2.68
N GLY A 162 5.43 12.04 2.18
CA GLY A 162 5.85 11.33 0.96
C GLY A 162 6.55 10.01 1.20
N ALA A 163 7.00 9.72 2.41
CA ALA A 163 7.39 8.36 2.77
C ALA A 163 6.24 7.40 2.45
N GLY A 164 6.47 6.25 1.90
CA GLY A 164 5.43 5.35 1.41
C GLY A 164 4.83 5.74 0.05
N GLY A 165 5.31 6.80 -0.57
CA GLY A 165 4.90 7.24 -1.91
C GLY A 165 3.65 8.11 -1.94
N TYR A 166 3.35 8.63 -3.12
CA TYR A 166 2.14 9.41 -3.39
C TYR A 166 1.18 8.56 -4.23
N PRO A 167 -0.09 8.42 -3.82
CA PRO A 167 -1.02 7.57 -4.56
C PRO A 167 -1.35 8.12 -5.94
N SER A 168 -1.11 7.34 -6.98
CA SER A 168 -1.66 7.55 -8.32
C SER A 168 -3.03 6.87 -8.39
N SER A 169 -4.04 7.54 -8.92
CA SER A 169 -5.42 7.07 -8.84
C SER A 169 -6.27 7.49 -10.04
N VAL A 170 -7.44 6.88 -10.12
CA VAL A 170 -8.51 7.26 -11.03
C VAL A 170 -9.69 7.78 -10.22
N ASP A 171 -10.29 8.88 -10.62
CA ASP A 171 -11.42 9.50 -9.95
C ASP A 171 -12.57 8.51 -9.68
N GLY A 172 -13.02 8.48 -8.42
CA GLY A 172 -14.07 7.58 -7.95
C GLY A 172 -13.68 6.11 -7.90
N VAL A 173 -12.38 5.76 -7.93
CA VAL A 173 -11.89 4.39 -7.86
C VAL A 173 -11.17 4.12 -6.54
N TYR A 174 -11.44 2.97 -5.93
CA TYR A 174 -10.80 2.52 -4.70
C TYR A 174 -9.49 1.77 -4.98
N GLY A 175 -8.61 2.37 -5.75
CA GLY A 175 -7.34 1.73 -6.05
C GLY A 175 -6.46 2.58 -6.95
N GLY A 176 -5.20 2.17 -7.04
CA GLY A 176 -4.17 2.86 -7.79
C GLY A 176 -2.79 2.35 -7.42
N PHE A 177 -1.79 3.23 -7.57
CA PHE A 177 -0.40 2.90 -7.31
C PHE A 177 0.26 3.88 -6.33
N THR A 178 1.23 3.36 -5.59
CA THR A 178 2.38 4.13 -5.08
C THR A 178 3.65 3.60 -5.78
N ILE A 179 4.67 4.43 -5.90
CA ILE A 179 5.93 4.08 -6.56
C ILE A 179 7.07 4.15 -5.56
#